data_288d507ff22a9a719bc47963eb12b771
#
_entry.id   288d507ff22a9a719bc47963eb12b771
#
_cell.length_a   1.000
_cell.length_b   1.000
_cell.length_c   1.000
_cell.angle_alpha   90.00
_cell.angle_beta   90.00
_cell.angle_gamma   90.00
#
_symmetry.space_group_name_H-M   'P 1'
#
loop_
_entity.id
_entity.type
_entity.pdbx_description
1 polymer ?
#
loop_
_entity_poly.entity_id
_entity_poly.type
_entity_poly.pdbx_seq_one_letter_code
_entity_poly.pdbx_strand_id
1 'polypeptide(L)'
;MRSQGPFAEGDRVQLTDSKSRHITLTLQAGERYHTHQGFISHDDIIGQPEGSSIESSAGGHYLALRHLLVDYTLSMPRSAAVVYPKDAAQILMEGDIFPGARVLEAGAGSGALTCSLLRAIGPTGHLYSYEIRADHLPVAER
;
A
#
# COMPACT_ATOMS: atom_id res chain seq x y z
N MET A 1 9.95 -2.51 -2.11
CA MET A 1 9.84 -3.70 -2.99
C MET A 1 8.62 -4.49 -2.54
N ARG A 2 7.77 -5.00 -3.45
CA ARG A 2 6.64 -5.84 -3.01
C ARG A 2 7.21 -7.13 -2.43
N SER A 3 6.86 -7.51 -1.18
CA SER A 3 7.33 -8.76 -0.59
C SER A 3 6.78 -9.94 -1.41
N GLN A 4 7.55 -11.01 -1.49
CA GLN A 4 7.19 -12.25 -2.19
C GLN A 4 7.13 -13.39 -1.18
N GLY A 5 6.42 -14.47 -1.52
CA GLY A 5 6.24 -15.61 -0.63
C GLY A 5 5.02 -15.51 0.26
N PRO A 6 4.90 -16.35 1.31
CA PRO A 6 3.83 -16.29 2.28
C PRO A 6 3.76 -14.93 3.00
N PHE A 7 2.58 -14.60 3.52
CA PHE A 7 2.42 -13.40 4.34
C PHE A 7 3.25 -13.50 5.62
N ALA A 8 3.92 -12.40 5.96
CA ALA A 8 4.71 -12.27 7.18
C ALA A 8 4.15 -11.16 8.08
N GLU A 9 4.56 -11.17 9.35
CA GLU A 9 4.30 -10.06 10.26
C GLU A 9 4.84 -8.75 9.68
N GLY A 10 4.07 -7.67 9.79
CA GLY A 10 4.37 -6.38 9.20
C GLY A 10 3.89 -6.21 7.75
N ASP A 11 3.51 -7.29 7.05
CA ASP A 11 2.95 -7.18 5.71
C ASP A 11 1.59 -6.46 5.73
N ARG A 12 1.35 -5.65 4.71
CA ARG A 12 0.02 -5.10 4.44
C ARG A 12 -0.78 -6.09 3.62
N VAL A 13 -1.95 -6.46 4.12
CA VAL A 13 -2.89 -7.35 3.47
C VAL A 13 -4.20 -6.63 3.18
N GLN A 14 -4.77 -6.88 2.02
CA GLN A 14 -6.13 -6.50 1.67
C GLN A 14 -7.00 -7.75 1.70
N LEU A 15 -7.99 -7.74 2.59
CA LEU A 15 -9.01 -8.76 2.68
C LEU A 15 -10.24 -8.32 1.89
N THR A 16 -10.70 -9.17 0.99
CA THR A 16 -11.86 -8.89 0.14
C THR A 16 -12.95 -9.92 0.44
N ASP A 17 -14.13 -9.44 0.82
CA ASP A 17 -15.28 -10.32 1.06
C ASP A 17 -16.06 -10.67 -0.21
N SER A 18 -17.07 -11.52 -0.08
CA SER A 18 -17.93 -11.95 -1.20
C SER A 18 -18.75 -10.82 -1.86
N LYS A 19 -18.83 -9.65 -1.22
CA LYS A 19 -19.49 -8.43 -1.73
C LYS A 19 -18.49 -7.42 -2.29
N SER A 20 -17.24 -7.84 -2.51
CA SER A 20 -16.13 -6.99 -2.99
C SER A 20 -15.83 -5.79 -2.06
N ARG A 21 -16.13 -5.91 -0.77
CA ARG A 21 -15.70 -4.91 0.21
C ARG A 21 -14.29 -5.20 0.64
N HIS A 22 -13.47 -4.17 0.72
CA HIS A 22 -12.06 -4.27 1.03
C HIS A 22 -11.78 -3.80 2.46
N ILE A 23 -10.96 -4.56 3.15
CA ILE A 23 -10.40 -4.26 4.46
C ILE A 23 -8.88 -4.30 4.29
N THR A 24 -8.19 -3.24 4.66
CA THR A 24 -6.73 -3.22 4.65
C THR A 24 -6.22 -3.18 6.08
N LEU A 25 -5.30 -4.07 6.40
CA LEU A 25 -4.67 -4.15 7.72
C LEU A 25 -3.18 -4.47 7.58
N THR A 26 -2.41 -4.12 8.62
CA THR A 26 -1.03 -4.53 8.77
C THR A 26 -0.99 -5.72 9.73
N LEU A 27 -0.36 -6.81 9.32
CA LEU A 27 -0.32 -8.04 10.12
C LEU A 27 0.56 -7.86 11.35
N GLN A 28 0.03 -8.27 12.50
CA GLN A 28 0.73 -8.31 13.78
C GLN A 28 0.36 -9.61 14.49
N ALA A 29 1.36 -10.41 14.88
CA ALA A 29 1.12 -11.68 15.55
C ALA A 29 0.30 -11.50 16.83
N GLY A 30 -0.69 -12.38 17.03
CA GLY A 30 -1.61 -12.34 18.18
C GLY A 30 -2.77 -11.35 18.09
N GLU A 31 -2.78 -10.45 17.11
CA GLU A 31 -3.85 -9.46 16.93
C GLU A 31 -5.06 -10.04 16.18
N ARG A 32 -6.20 -9.35 16.32
CA ARG A 32 -7.47 -9.71 15.67
C ARG A 32 -8.14 -8.50 15.06
N TYR A 33 -8.70 -8.67 13.87
CA TYR A 33 -9.53 -7.66 13.25
C TYR A 33 -11.00 -8.02 13.34
N HIS A 34 -11.82 -7.14 13.95
CA HIS A 34 -13.26 -7.34 14.11
C HIS A 34 -14.03 -6.90 12.86
N THR A 35 -14.85 -7.79 12.34
CA THR A 35 -15.74 -7.56 11.20
C THR A 35 -17.20 -7.69 11.64
N HIS A 36 -18.12 -7.38 10.73
CA HIS A 36 -19.57 -7.67 10.96
C HIS A 36 -19.88 -9.18 10.92
N GLN A 37 -18.93 -10.02 10.53
CA GLN A 37 -19.01 -11.49 10.49
C GLN A 37 -17.99 -12.11 11.47
N GLY A 38 -17.91 -11.60 12.69
CA GLY A 38 -16.97 -12.07 13.69
C GLY A 38 -15.61 -11.41 13.58
N PHE A 39 -14.56 -12.11 13.99
CA PHE A 39 -13.19 -11.61 13.89
C PHE A 39 -12.32 -12.50 12.99
N ILE A 40 -11.26 -11.93 12.46
CA ILE A 40 -10.20 -12.61 11.70
C ILE A 40 -8.95 -12.51 12.54
N SER A 41 -8.29 -13.64 12.84
CA SER A 41 -6.99 -13.63 13.50
C SER A 41 -5.91 -13.30 12.47
N HIS A 42 -4.97 -12.42 12.80
CA HIS A 42 -3.81 -12.16 11.96
C HIS A 42 -2.93 -13.41 11.82
N ASP A 43 -2.92 -14.29 12.84
CA ASP A 43 -2.19 -15.55 12.81
C ASP A 43 -2.73 -16.54 11.77
N ASP A 44 -4.02 -16.45 11.41
CA ASP A 44 -4.61 -17.26 10.35
C ASP A 44 -4.17 -16.83 8.94
N ILE A 45 -3.64 -15.62 8.82
CA ILE A 45 -3.13 -15.04 7.56
C ILE A 45 -1.62 -15.20 7.46
N ILE A 46 -0.89 -14.99 8.56
CA ILE A 46 0.57 -15.12 8.62
C ILE A 46 0.95 -16.55 8.23
N GLY A 47 1.87 -16.67 7.28
CA GLY A 47 2.31 -17.96 6.73
C GLY A 47 1.49 -18.46 5.53
N GLN A 48 0.32 -17.87 5.25
CA GLN A 48 -0.47 -18.23 4.08
C GLN A 48 0.06 -17.57 2.80
N PRO A 49 -0.08 -18.23 1.63
CA PRO A 49 0.25 -17.60 0.36
C PRO A 49 -0.78 -16.53 -0.03
N GLU A 50 -0.36 -15.58 -0.87
CA GLU A 50 -1.28 -14.63 -1.50
C GLU A 50 -2.35 -15.38 -2.31
N GLY A 51 -3.61 -14.98 -2.19
CA GLY A 51 -4.77 -15.62 -2.81
C GLY A 51 -5.47 -16.64 -1.91
N SER A 52 -5.02 -16.83 -0.68
CA SER A 52 -5.69 -17.71 0.28
C SER A 52 -7.06 -17.16 0.70
N SER A 53 -8.01 -18.08 0.92
CA SER A 53 -9.29 -17.76 1.56
C SER A 53 -9.16 -17.90 3.06
N ILE A 54 -9.41 -16.82 3.78
CA ILE A 54 -9.37 -16.75 5.25
C ILE A 54 -10.79 -16.75 5.77
N GLU A 55 -11.07 -17.59 6.75
CA GLU A 55 -12.38 -17.69 7.37
C GLU A 55 -12.40 -16.88 8.69
N SER A 56 -13.45 -16.08 8.89
CA SER A 56 -13.67 -15.39 10.16
C SER A 56 -14.36 -16.31 11.18
N SER A 57 -14.33 -15.95 12.46
CA SER A 57 -14.91 -16.73 13.55
C SER A 57 -16.42 -17.03 13.43
N ALA A 58 -17.13 -16.34 12.54
CA ALA A 58 -18.55 -16.55 12.25
C ALA A 58 -18.79 -17.05 10.81
N GLY A 59 -17.79 -17.68 10.16
CA GLY A 59 -17.94 -18.34 8.87
C GLY A 59 -17.90 -17.40 7.65
N GLY A 60 -17.48 -16.14 7.82
CA GLY A 60 -17.28 -15.24 6.69
C GLY A 60 -15.97 -15.51 5.98
N HIS A 61 -16.00 -15.60 4.64
CA HIS A 61 -14.82 -15.85 3.83
C HIS A 61 -14.26 -14.56 3.24
N TYR A 62 -12.93 -14.43 3.28
CA TYR A 62 -12.19 -13.27 2.81
C TYR A 62 -11.00 -13.72 1.97
N LEU A 63 -10.88 -13.20 0.75
CA LEU A 63 -9.71 -13.41 -0.09
C LEU A 63 -8.58 -12.50 0.38
N ALA A 64 -7.44 -13.08 0.75
CA ALA A 64 -6.26 -12.35 1.20
C ALA A 64 -5.32 -12.05 0.04
N LEU A 65 -5.16 -10.78 -0.30
CA LEU A 65 -4.27 -10.28 -1.36
C LEU A 65 -3.27 -9.27 -0.79
N ARG A 66 -2.12 -9.16 -1.44
CA ARG A 66 -1.20 -8.07 -1.12
C ARG A 66 -1.77 -6.74 -1.57
N HIS A 67 -1.66 -5.76 -0.70
CA HIS A 67 -2.12 -4.40 -0.96
C HIS A 67 -1.40 -3.80 -2.17
N LEU A 68 -2.15 -3.36 -3.17
CA LEU A 68 -1.58 -2.72 -4.35
C LEU A 68 -1.18 -1.27 -4.06
N LEU A 69 -0.20 -0.74 -4.81
CA LEU A 69 0.16 0.69 -4.69
C LEU A 69 -1.02 1.61 -5.01
N VAL A 70 -1.86 1.22 -5.97
CA VAL A 70 -3.08 1.98 -6.32
C VAL A 70 -4.03 2.09 -5.13
N ASP A 71 -4.26 0.98 -4.42
CA ASP A 71 -5.15 0.96 -3.26
C ASP A 71 -4.57 1.77 -2.11
N TYR A 72 -3.24 1.65 -1.89
CA TYR A 72 -2.52 2.46 -0.91
C TYR A 72 -2.68 3.96 -1.20
N THR A 73 -2.39 4.38 -2.42
CA THR A 73 -2.49 5.78 -2.85
C THR A 73 -3.91 6.32 -2.68
N LEU A 74 -4.93 5.52 -3.01
CA LEU A 74 -6.33 5.93 -2.88
C LEU A 74 -6.83 5.97 -1.43
N SER A 75 -6.19 5.23 -0.53
CA SER A 75 -6.51 5.17 0.91
C SER A 75 -5.65 6.07 1.79
N MET A 76 -4.67 6.78 1.21
CA MET A 76 -3.80 7.69 1.98
C MET A 76 -4.59 8.80 2.70
N PRO A 77 -4.12 9.25 3.88
CA PRO A 77 -4.67 10.43 4.53
C PRO A 77 -4.59 11.66 3.62
N ARG A 78 -5.70 12.37 3.46
CA ARG A 78 -5.80 13.51 2.54
C ARG A 78 -5.47 14.85 3.23
N SER A 79 -4.34 14.92 3.89
CA SER A 79 -3.81 16.19 4.44
C SER A 79 -3.27 17.12 3.34
N ALA A 80 -2.89 16.54 2.20
CA ALA A 80 -2.48 17.24 0.99
C ALA A 80 -3.20 16.68 -0.24
N ALA A 81 -3.09 17.35 -1.38
CA ALA A 81 -3.58 16.83 -2.65
C ALA A 81 -2.86 15.50 -2.99
N VAL A 82 -3.63 14.52 -3.41
CA VAL A 82 -3.13 13.20 -3.82
C VAL A 82 -3.07 13.17 -5.35
N VAL A 83 -1.90 12.90 -5.91
CA VAL A 83 -1.77 12.60 -7.33
C VAL A 83 -2.39 11.23 -7.58
N TYR A 84 -3.46 11.20 -8.38
CA TYR A 84 -4.18 9.96 -8.66
C TYR A 84 -3.35 8.99 -9.51
N PRO A 85 -3.56 7.67 -9.38
CA PRO A 85 -2.79 6.66 -10.11
C PRO A 85 -2.75 6.85 -11.63
N LYS A 86 -3.85 7.32 -12.24
CA LYS A 86 -3.90 7.62 -13.69
C LYS A 86 -2.94 8.74 -14.08
N ASP A 87 -2.84 9.78 -13.25
CA ASP A 87 -1.97 10.93 -13.50
C ASP A 87 -0.52 10.57 -13.18
N ALA A 88 -0.27 9.81 -12.13
CA ALA A 88 1.05 9.27 -11.83
C ALA A 88 1.59 8.38 -12.97
N ALA A 89 0.74 7.53 -13.56
CA ALA A 89 1.11 6.70 -14.70
C ALA A 89 1.54 7.55 -15.91
N GLN A 90 0.79 8.62 -16.19
CA GLN A 90 1.11 9.56 -17.28
C GLN A 90 2.43 10.30 -17.00
N ILE A 91 2.64 10.79 -15.78
CA ILE A 91 3.89 11.45 -15.36
C ILE A 91 5.09 10.51 -15.54
N LEU A 92 4.96 9.24 -15.12
CA LEU A 92 6.04 8.26 -15.27
C LEU A 92 6.39 8.01 -16.75
N MET A 93 5.38 7.91 -17.60
CA MET A 93 5.56 7.64 -19.03
C MET A 93 6.12 8.86 -19.78
N GLU A 94 5.52 10.03 -19.59
CA GLU A 94 5.94 11.27 -20.30
C GLU A 94 7.27 11.81 -19.77
N GLY A 95 7.57 11.58 -18.48
CA GLY A 95 8.83 11.96 -17.86
C GLY A 95 9.98 10.98 -18.11
N ASP A 96 9.73 9.90 -18.88
CA ASP A 96 10.70 8.84 -19.15
C ASP A 96 11.37 8.31 -17.85
N ILE A 97 10.56 8.03 -16.85
CA ILE A 97 11.05 7.54 -15.54
C ILE A 97 11.26 6.03 -15.62
N PHE A 98 12.52 5.59 -15.53
CA PHE A 98 12.96 4.22 -15.73
C PHE A 98 13.77 3.68 -14.53
N PRO A 99 13.98 2.36 -14.42
CA PRO A 99 14.82 1.77 -13.36
C PRO A 99 16.25 2.31 -13.40
N GLY A 100 16.71 2.85 -12.27
CA GLY A 100 18.03 3.50 -12.14
C GLY A 100 18.02 5.01 -12.40
N ALA A 101 16.91 5.61 -12.79
CA ALA A 101 16.83 7.06 -13.03
C ALA A 101 17.09 7.86 -11.74
N ARG A 102 17.60 9.08 -11.92
CA ARG A 102 17.71 10.10 -10.86
C ARG A 102 16.63 11.14 -11.08
N VAL A 103 15.73 11.25 -10.12
CA VAL A 103 14.53 12.07 -10.21
C VAL A 103 14.53 13.13 -9.11
N LEU A 104 14.09 14.34 -9.46
CA LEU A 104 13.80 15.42 -8.53
C LEU A 104 12.29 15.64 -8.46
N GLU A 105 11.73 15.55 -7.25
CA GLU A 105 10.36 15.90 -6.93
C GLU A 105 10.34 17.14 -6.03
N ALA A 106 9.53 18.14 -6.37
CA ALA A 106 9.33 19.32 -5.52
C ALA A 106 7.84 19.44 -5.16
N GLY A 107 7.55 19.30 -3.87
CA GLY A 107 6.21 19.19 -3.32
C GLY A 107 5.80 17.74 -3.11
N ALA A 108 6.43 17.02 -2.14
CA ALA A 108 6.09 15.64 -1.81
C ALA A 108 4.62 15.45 -1.39
N GLY A 109 4.07 16.44 -0.71
CA GLY A 109 2.67 16.49 -0.30
C GLY A 109 2.26 15.28 0.54
N SER A 110 1.40 14.41 -0.01
CA SER A 110 0.98 13.16 0.63
C SER A 110 1.96 11.99 0.43
N GLY A 111 2.97 12.15 -0.42
CA GLY A 111 3.86 11.06 -0.83
C GLY A 111 3.27 10.13 -1.92
N ALA A 112 2.12 10.44 -2.48
CA ALA A 112 1.45 9.58 -3.47
C ALA A 112 2.27 9.43 -4.76
N LEU A 113 2.76 10.55 -5.31
CA LEU A 113 3.65 10.53 -6.47
C LEU A 113 5.02 9.97 -6.09
N THR A 114 5.56 10.36 -4.93
CA THR A 114 6.81 9.83 -4.36
C THR A 114 6.85 8.30 -4.38
N CYS A 115 5.80 7.64 -3.90
CA CYS A 115 5.70 6.17 -3.92
C CYS A 115 5.73 5.58 -5.34
N SER A 116 5.09 6.25 -6.29
CA SER A 116 5.06 5.83 -7.70
C SER A 116 6.43 5.99 -8.36
N LEU A 117 7.10 7.13 -8.09
CA LEU A 117 8.46 7.40 -8.56
C LEU A 117 9.46 6.38 -7.99
N LEU A 118 9.45 6.15 -6.66
CA LEU A 118 10.32 5.16 -6.01
C LEU A 118 10.13 3.75 -6.60
N ARG A 119 8.89 3.35 -6.88
CA ARG A 119 8.60 2.07 -7.52
C ARG A 119 9.20 2.00 -8.93
N ALA A 120 9.07 3.07 -9.72
CA ALA A 120 9.54 3.09 -11.09
C ALA A 120 11.07 3.09 -11.20
N ILE A 121 11.75 3.90 -10.38
CA ILE A 121 13.22 3.97 -10.41
C ILE A 121 13.90 2.76 -9.77
N GLY A 122 13.19 2.02 -8.91
CA GLY A 122 13.71 0.82 -8.27
C GLY A 122 14.93 1.05 -7.35
N PRO A 123 15.59 -0.03 -6.91
CA PRO A 123 16.65 0.05 -5.89
C PRO A 123 17.96 0.68 -6.37
N THR A 124 18.15 0.81 -7.67
CA THR A 124 19.35 1.43 -8.28
C THR A 124 19.12 2.90 -8.64
N GLY A 125 17.88 3.38 -8.60
CA GLY A 125 17.54 4.77 -8.83
C GLY A 125 17.70 5.63 -7.57
N HIS A 126 17.59 6.96 -7.77
CA HIS A 126 17.65 7.90 -6.67
C HIS A 126 16.58 8.99 -6.83
N LEU A 127 15.78 9.20 -5.77
CA LEU A 127 14.76 10.24 -5.70
C LEU A 127 15.18 11.32 -4.70
N TYR A 128 15.23 12.56 -5.16
CA TYR A 128 15.34 13.75 -4.34
C TYR A 128 13.96 14.36 -4.19
N SER A 129 13.32 14.19 -3.05
CA SER A 129 11.98 14.73 -2.80
C SER A 129 12.05 15.87 -1.79
N TYR A 130 11.45 17.00 -2.12
CA TYR A 130 11.44 18.20 -1.29
C TYR A 130 10.01 18.60 -0.97
N GLU A 131 9.79 19.04 0.27
CA GLU A 131 8.54 19.62 0.73
C GLU A 131 8.81 20.89 1.53
N ILE A 132 8.16 21.99 1.16
CA ILE A 132 8.32 23.29 1.84
C ILE A 132 7.41 23.39 3.07
N ARG A 133 6.31 22.65 3.08
CA ARG A 133 5.34 22.66 4.17
C ARG A 133 5.70 21.66 5.23
N ALA A 134 6.12 22.15 6.40
CA ALA A 134 6.50 21.28 7.52
C ALA A 134 5.37 20.38 8.04
N ASP A 135 4.10 20.80 7.87
CA ASP A 135 2.93 20.02 8.25
C ASP A 135 2.65 18.82 7.32
N HIS A 136 3.21 18.80 6.12
CA HIS A 136 3.08 17.68 5.18
C HIS A 136 4.18 16.62 5.36
N LEU A 137 5.38 16.99 5.83
CA LEU A 137 6.51 16.08 5.98
C LEU A 137 6.18 14.79 6.73
N PRO A 138 5.51 14.82 7.91
CA PRO A 138 5.21 13.60 8.66
C PRO A 138 4.26 12.65 7.93
N VAL A 139 3.53 13.14 6.93
CA VAL A 139 2.62 12.31 6.10
C VAL A 139 3.40 11.62 5.00
N ALA A 140 4.33 12.32 4.36
CA ALA A 140 5.16 11.78 3.29
C ALA A 140 6.21 10.77 3.79
N GLU A 141 6.62 10.84 5.06
CA GLU A 141 7.61 9.95 5.68
C GLU A 141 7.03 8.61 6.18
N ARG A 142 5.70 8.44 6.22
CA ARG A 142 5.00 7.19 6.62
C ARG A 142 4.96 6.16 5.50
#